data_a22a53a9753fa8bf88f931681aad6c2e
#
_entry.id   a22a53a9753fa8bf88f931681aad6c2e
#
_cell.length_a   1.000
_cell.length_b   1.000
_cell.length_c   1.000
_cell.angle_alpha   90.00
_cell.angle_beta   90.00
_cell.angle_gamma   90.00
#
_symmetry.space_group_name_H-M   'P 1'
#
loop_
_entity.id
_entity.type
_entity.pdbx_description
1 polymer ?
#
loop_
_entity_poly.entity_id
_entity_poly.type
_entity_poly.pdbx_seq_one_letter_code
_entity_poly.pdbx_strand_id
1 'polypeptide(L)'
;VDYARGSQSEAGAEGGAGALGRRPGGVRDGGNLDPDNLTHYPPSDWIEMHRYRSHTCGELRASDVGGDVRLSGWLHNRRDLGGILFIDLRDHYGITQLVARPGTPAFETLDKLSKETVLRVDGKVVSRGAENVNPDLPTGAVEVEAGEVEVLGEAGPLPFTINAEDGVNEERRLEYRFLDLRRERMHRNIMLRTAVIAAVRQKMVALGFNEMATPILTATSPEGARDFVVPSRLNPGKFYALPQAPQQFKQLLMVSGFDRYFQIAPCFRDEDARADRSPGEFYQLDVEMSFVEQEDVFQPVEKLMTELFTEFGGGREVTSPFPRIPFRESMLKYGNDKPDLRARLELHDVSDVFAGSEFKAFAGKHVRALPVPDTAKQSRKFFDQLGDYAAEQGAKGLAWVRVGEDGQLAGPIAKFLTADDVKALTERLSLAPGYAVFFGAGEFDEVSKIMSAVRVEAAKRAGHFEEGVFRFCWVVDFPMYEKDEETGRIDFSHNPFSMPQGGMDALEHKDPLDILAWQYDIVCNGIELSSGAIRNHEPAIMLKAFEIAGYDRETVEHEFAGMLRAFRLGAPPHGGIAPGIDRIVMLLADEPNIRETIAFPLNGNAQDLMMGAPTELDETRLRELNIQLRKPVQK
;
A
#
# COMPACT_ATOMS: atom_id res chain seq x y z
N VAL A 1 -37.19 -8.34 26.71
CA VAL A 1 -36.77 -9.02 27.94
C VAL A 1 -36.15 -7.98 28.83
N ASP A 2 -36.89 -7.69 29.87
CA ASP A 2 -36.52 -6.73 30.95
C ASP A 2 -35.29 -7.15 31.69
N TYR A 3 -34.48 -6.18 32.08
CA TYR A 3 -33.68 -6.26 33.31
C TYR A 3 -33.82 -5.00 34.14
N ALA A 4 -34.39 -5.22 35.34
CA ALA A 4 -34.76 -4.25 36.33
C ALA A 4 -33.61 -3.84 37.25
N ARG A 5 -33.76 -2.65 37.77
CA ARG A 5 -33.18 -1.93 38.92
C ARG A 5 -32.77 -2.77 40.14
N GLY A 6 -31.73 -2.29 40.83
CA GLY A 6 -31.42 -2.58 42.24
C GLY A 6 -30.16 -1.83 42.65
N SER A 7 -30.28 -0.76 43.22
CA SER A 7 -30.24 -0.21 44.58
C SER A 7 -28.84 -0.05 45.18
N GLN A 8 -28.58 1.19 45.61
CA GLN A 8 -27.44 1.73 46.36
C GLN A 8 -27.32 1.08 47.75
N SER A 9 -26.07 0.99 48.25
CA SER A 9 -25.80 1.16 49.68
C SER A 9 -24.39 1.75 49.85
N GLU A 10 -24.34 2.87 50.56
CA GLU A 10 -23.16 3.53 51.12
C GLU A 10 -22.63 2.79 52.36
N ALA A 11 -21.32 2.85 52.54
CA ALA A 11 -20.58 2.98 53.82
C ALA A 11 -19.08 2.80 53.47
N GLY A 12 -18.13 3.64 53.75
CA GLY A 12 -17.80 4.37 54.97
C GLY A 12 -16.34 4.09 55.28
N ALA A 13 -15.50 5.04 54.99
CA ALA A 13 -14.30 5.60 55.65
C ALA A 13 -13.16 4.73 56.24
N GLU A 14 -11.97 5.32 56.09
CA GLU A 14 -10.72 5.36 56.87
C GLU A 14 -9.60 4.40 56.44
N GLY A 15 -8.51 4.93 55.84
CA GLY A 15 -7.38 5.53 56.55
C GLY A 15 -6.15 4.63 56.47
N GLY A 16 -5.12 4.98 55.68
CA GLY A 16 -3.85 4.28 55.69
C GLY A 16 -2.83 4.87 54.70
N ALA A 17 -2.06 5.86 55.12
CA ALA A 17 -0.92 6.39 54.39
C ALA A 17 0.24 5.40 54.41
N GLY A 18 0.63 4.88 53.24
CA GLY A 18 1.81 4.04 53.05
C GLY A 18 2.71 4.60 51.96
N ALA A 19 3.96 4.88 52.29
CA ALA A 19 4.99 5.56 51.56
C ALA A 19 5.26 4.97 50.16
N LEU A 20 5.20 5.81 49.11
CA LEU A 20 5.66 5.54 47.78
C LEU A 20 7.19 5.61 47.68
N GLY A 21 7.84 4.45 47.68
CA GLY A 21 9.23 4.31 47.29
C GLY A 21 9.43 4.59 45.79
N ARG A 22 10.15 5.65 45.45
CA ARG A 22 10.63 5.95 44.13
C ARG A 22 11.59 4.86 43.65
N ARG A 23 11.27 4.19 42.53
CA ARG A 23 12.25 3.47 41.73
C ARG A 23 12.70 4.35 40.56
N PRO A 24 13.99 4.43 40.25
CA PRO A 24 14.50 5.18 39.11
C PRO A 24 14.23 4.38 37.82
N GLY A 25 13.42 4.92 36.92
CA GLY A 25 13.24 4.40 35.58
C GLY A 25 14.48 4.73 34.75
N GLY A 26 15.31 3.73 34.49
CA GLY A 26 16.32 3.79 33.42
C GLY A 26 15.64 3.68 32.06
N VAL A 27 15.74 4.72 31.27
CA VAL A 27 15.47 4.70 29.83
C VAL A 27 16.50 3.74 29.22
N ARG A 28 16.06 2.61 28.71
CA ARG A 28 16.90 1.74 27.87
C ARG A 28 16.82 2.27 26.45
N ASP A 29 18.01 2.54 25.91
CA ASP A 29 18.27 2.91 24.53
C ASP A 29 17.57 1.99 23.53
N GLY A 30 17.14 2.60 22.41
CA GLY A 30 16.46 1.93 21.31
C GLY A 30 17.30 0.81 20.72
N GLY A 31 16.99 -0.43 21.07
CA GLY A 31 17.48 -1.59 20.37
C GLY A 31 16.75 -1.73 19.03
N ASN A 32 17.51 -1.85 17.97
CA ASN A 32 17.06 -2.26 16.65
C ASN A 32 16.14 -3.49 16.78
N LEU A 33 14.89 -3.34 16.35
CA LEU A 33 13.97 -4.46 16.22
C LEU A 33 14.43 -5.26 14.98
N ASP A 34 15.07 -6.38 15.23
CA ASP A 34 15.38 -7.39 14.23
C ASP A 34 14.04 -7.86 13.62
N PRO A 35 13.84 -7.80 12.29
CA PRO A 35 12.63 -8.31 11.65
C PRO A 35 12.29 -9.76 12.01
N ASP A 36 13.31 -10.56 12.38
CA ASP A 36 13.14 -11.92 12.88
C ASP A 36 12.65 -11.97 14.34
N ASN A 37 12.59 -10.84 15.03
CA ASN A 37 12.20 -10.71 16.44
C ASN A 37 10.77 -10.12 16.62
N LEU A 38 9.95 -10.14 15.59
CA LEU A 38 8.56 -9.66 15.63
C LEU A 38 7.59 -10.59 16.39
N THR A 39 8.06 -11.72 16.85
CA THR A 39 7.32 -12.64 17.72
C THR A 39 7.48 -12.21 19.17
N HIS A 40 6.56 -11.38 19.67
CA HIS A 40 6.40 -11.24 21.11
C HIS A 40 5.93 -12.58 21.67
N TYR A 41 6.86 -13.31 22.31
CA TYR A 41 6.49 -14.48 23.09
C TYR A 41 5.52 -14.06 24.21
N PRO A 42 4.45 -14.84 24.46
CA PRO A 42 3.65 -14.61 25.66
C PRO A 42 4.57 -14.69 26.88
N PRO A 43 4.31 -13.90 27.96
CA PRO A 43 5.12 -13.94 29.16
C PRO A 43 5.27 -15.39 29.64
N SER A 44 6.48 -15.77 30.04
CA SER A 44 6.84 -17.13 30.49
C SER A 44 5.93 -17.70 31.58
N ASP A 45 5.30 -16.83 32.35
CA ASP A 45 4.43 -17.17 33.48
C ASP A 45 3.09 -17.84 33.10
N TRP A 46 2.75 -17.83 31.78
CA TRP A 46 1.54 -18.48 31.25
C TRP A 46 1.76 -19.92 30.82
N ILE A 47 3.01 -20.42 30.79
CA ILE A 47 3.39 -21.64 30.10
C ILE A 47 3.52 -22.84 31.06
N GLU A 48 3.77 -22.63 32.35
CA GLU A 48 4.14 -23.72 33.29
C GLU A 48 3.10 -24.83 33.49
N MET A 49 1.84 -24.67 33.10
CA MET A 49 0.84 -25.73 33.20
C MET A 49 -0.25 -25.70 32.11
N HIS A 50 0.05 -25.15 30.93
CA HIS A 50 -0.97 -25.09 29.88
C HIS A 50 -1.24 -26.47 29.27
N ARG A 51 -2.53 -26.82 29.08
CA ARG A 51 -2.97 -28.13 28.54
C ARG A 51 -2.35 -28.47 27.19
N TYR A 52 -2.11 -27.49 26.33
CA TYR A 52 -1.71 -27.70 24.95
C TYR A 52 -0.23 -27.48 24.67
N ARG A 53 0.48 -26.65 25.42
CA ARG A 53 1.91 -26.41 25.17
C ARG A 53 2.65 -25.93 26.42
N SER A 54 3.91 -26.37 26.53
CA SER A 54 4.90 -25.80 27.46
C SER A 54 5.88 -24.85 26.73
N HIS A 55 6.10 -25.11 25.43
CA HIS A 55 6.96 -24.31 24.55
C HIS A 55 6.31 -24.14 23.19
N THR A 56 6.75 -23.12 22.42
CA THR A 56 6.39 -22.95 21.02
C THR A 56 7.30 -23.76 20.12
N CYS A 57 6.88 -24.01 18.87
CA CYS A 57 7.71 -24.75 17.89
C CYS A 57 8.93 -23.96 17.38
N GLY A 58 9.05 -22.66 17.71
CA GLY A 58 10.21 -21.84 17.35
C GLY A 58 11.20 -21.61 18.50
N GLU A 59 10.88 -22.06 19.72
CA GLU A 59 11.55 -21.61 20.96
C GLU A 59 12.72 -22.50 21.40
N LEU A 60 12.67 -23.79 21.09
CA LEU A 60 13.65 -24.76 21.61
C LEU A 60 15.08 -24.51 21.13
N ARG A 61 16.03 -24.65 22.05
CA ARG A 61 17.46 -24.46 21.84
C ARG A 61 18.28 -25.59 22.44
N ALA A 62 19.59 -25.58 22.20
CA ALA A 62 20.52 -26.57 22.78
C ALA A 62 20.51 -26.59 24.33
N SER A 63 20.12 -25.50 24.99
CA SER A 63 19.95 -25.43 26.45
C SER A 63 18.82 -26.31 26.97
N ASP A 64 17.84 -26.67 26.13
CA ASP A 64 16.64 -27.41 26.52
C ASP A 64 16.82 -28.93 26.41
N VAL A 65 18.01 -29.38 25.94
CA VAL A 65 18.34 -30.80 25.78
C VAL A 65 18.23 -31.53 27.11
N GLY A 66 17.48 -32.62 27.10
CA GLY A 66 17.17 -33.46 28.26
C GLY A 66 15.87 -33.05 28.97
N GLY A 67 15.28 -31.90 28.63
CA GLY A 67 13.99 -31.47 29.16
C GLY A 67 12.80 -32.19 28.52
N ASP A 68 11.71 -32.31 29.27
CA ASP A 68 10.43 -32.76 28.76
C ASP A 68 9.62 -31.57 28.28
N VAL A 69 9.02 -31.68 27.09
CA VAL A 69 8.29 -30.60 26.45
C VAL A 69 6.94 -31.04 25.91
N ARG A 70 6.00 -30.12 25.86
CA ARG A 70 4.71 -30.27 25.20
C ARG A 70 4.61 -29.22 24.10
N LEU A 71 4.46 -29.69 22.86
CA LEU A 71 4.31 -28.85 21.67
C LEU A 71 2.94 -29.05 21.05
N SER A 72 2.34 -28.01 20.51
CA SER A 72 1.14 -28.12 19.67
C SER A 72 1.29 -27.31 18.39
N GLY A 73 0.90 -27.92 17.27
CA GLY A 73 1.03 -27.31 15.96
C GLY A 73 0.43 -28.18 14.87
N TRP A 74 0.72 -27.81 13.64
CA TRP A 74 0.33 -28.51 12.43
C TRP A 74 1.44 -29.42 11.93
N LEU A 75 1.10 -30.66 11.53
CA LEU A 75 2.01 -31.57 10.83
C LEU A 75 2.37 -30.96 9.47
N HIS A 76 3.47 -30.21 9.40
CA HIS A 76 3.87 -29.49 8.22
C HIS A 76 4.49 -30.41 7.16
N ASN A 77 5.40 -31.29 7.58
CA ASN A 77 6.03 -32.23 6.69
C ASN A 77 6.29 -33.56 7.39
N ARG A 78 6.36 -34.64 6.61
CA ARG A 78 6.67 -35.99 7.09
C ARG A 78 7.67 -36.66 6.15
N ARG A 79 8.72 -37.26 6.71
CA ARG A 79 9.73 -38.05 6.00
C ARG A 79 9.94 -39.36 6.73
N ASP A 80 9.97 -40.45 6.00
CA ASP A 80 10.39 -41.78 6.50
C ASP A 80 11.81 -42.04 5.97
N LEU A 81 12.75 -42.20 6.88
CA LEU A 81 14.14 -42.48 6.56
C LEU A 81 14.57 -43.72 7.33
N GLY A 82 14.58 -44.87 6.63
CA GLY A 82 14.99 -46.14 7.20
C GLY A 82 14.08 -46.64 8.32
N GLY A 83 12.80 -46.33 8.26
CA GLY A 83 11.79 -46.74 9.25
C GLY A 83 11.70 -45.79 10.45
N ILE A 84 12.41 -44.68 10.46
CA ILE A 84 12.26 -43.63 11.47
C ILE A 84 11.47 -42.48 10.84
N LEU A 85 10.41 -42.01 11.52
CA LEU A 85 9.63 -40.88 11.08
C LEU A 85 10.23 -39.56 11.60
N PHE A 86 10.47 -38.65 10.68
CA PHE A 86 10.82 -37.27 10.96
C PHE A 86 9.63 -36.36 10.58
N ILE A 87 9.11 -35.66 11.55
CA ILE A 87 7.93 -34.77 11.42
C ILE A 87 8.37 -33.34 11.71
N ASP A 88 8.11 -32.45 10.78
CA ASP A 88 8.22 -31.02 11.02
C ASP A 88 6.88 -30.54 11.60
N LEU A 89 6.84 -30.21 12.89
CA LEU A 89 5.69 -29.63 13.57
C LEU A 89 5.81 -28.12 13.52
N ARG A 90 4.82 -27.43 12.96
CA ARG A 90 4.80 -25.97 12.78
C ARG A 90 3.72 -25.32 13.62
N ASP A 91 4.03 -24.21 14.25
CA ASP A 91 3.05 -23.28 14.82
C ASP A 91 3.25 -21.86 14.27
N HIS A 92 2.69 -20.85 14.95
CA HIS A 92 2.86 -19.43 14.59
C HIS A 92 4.33 -18.96 14.69
N TYR A 93 5.10 -19.55 15.61
CA TYR A 93 6.43 -19.08 16.00
C TYR A 93 7.58 -19.79 15.27
N GLY A 94 7.31 -20.93 14.63
CA GLY A 94 8.34 -21.65 13.90
C GLY A 94 8.06 -23.13 13.71
N ILE A 95 9.15 -23.88 13.51
CA ILE A 95 9.13 -25.32 13.22
C ILE A 95 10.07 -26.03 14.17
N THR A 96 9.61 -27.14 14.76
CA THR A 96 10.44 -28.09 15.50
C THR A 96 10.34 -29.47 14.87
N GLN A 97 11.47 -30.15 14.63
CA GLN A 97 11.48 -31.51 14.19
C GLN A 97 11.15 -32.46 15.33
N LEU A 98 10.20 -33.35 15.09
CA LEU A 98 9.90 -34.49 15.95
C LEU A 98 10.51 -35.76 15.34
N VAL A 99 10.92 -36.68 16.19
CA VAL A 99 11.40 -38.02 15.78
C VAL A 99 10.54 -39.08 16.45
N ALA A 100 10.01 -40.02 15.65
CA ALA A 100 9.29 -41.17 16.15
C ALA A 100 9.94 -42.46 15.63
N ARG A 101 10.21 -43.40 16.56
CA ARG A 101 10.88 -44.66 16.24
C ARG A 101 9.87 -45.81 16.06
N PRO A 102 10.14 -46.77 15.18
CA PRO A 102 9.24 -47.90 14.95
C PRO A 102 8.96 -48.66 16.25
N GLY A 103 7.74 -49.13 16.40
CA GLY A 103 7.28 -49.84 17.58
C GLY A 103 6.89 -48.98 18.77
N THR A 104 6.89 -47.66 18.62
CA THR A 104 6.34 -46.71 19.62
C THR A 104 4.91 -46.31 19.28
N PRO A 105 4.03 -46.03 20.26
CA PRO A 105 2.68 -45.52 20.01
C PRO A 105 2.68 -44.23 19.22
N ALA A 106 3.67 -43.35 19.42
CA ALA A 106 3.84 -42.12 18.66
C ALA A 106 4.05 -42.40 17.15
N PHE A 107 4.89 -43.38 16.82
CA PHE A 107 5.13 -43.80 15.43
C PHE A 107 3.84 -44.29 14.76
N GLU A 108 3.10 -45.22 15.42
CA GLU A 108 1.87 -45.79 14.87
C GLU A 108 0.79 -44.72 14.62
N THR A 109 0.75 -43.66 15.44
CA THR A 109 -0.16 -42.53 15.29
C THR A 109 0.29 -41.63 14.15
N LEU A 110 1.54 -41.15 14.18
CA LEU A 110 2.08 -40.19 13.22
C LEU A 110 2.17 -40.70 11.80
N ASP A 111 2.38 -42.02 11.61
CA ASP A 111 2.49 -42.65 10.30
C ASP A 111 1.19 -42.58 9.48
N LYS A 112 0.04 -42.52 10.14
CA LYS A 112 -1.28 -42.51 9.51
C LYS A 112 -1.81 -41.13 9.19
N LEU A 113 -1.18 -40.06 9.73
CA LEU A 113 -1.73 -38.73 9.68
C LEU A 113 -1.40 -37.98 8.38
N SER A 114 -2.36 -37.20 7.93
CA SER A 114 -2.20 -36.29 6.79
C SER A 114 -1.44 -35.05 7.20
N LYS A 115 -0.76 -34.38 6.23
CA LYS A 115 -0.23 -33.03 6.42
C LYS A 115 -1.34 -32.09 6.87
N GLU A 116 -0.96 -31.08 7.65
CA GLU A 116 -1.85 -30.07 8.25
C GLU A 116 -2.83 -30.60 9.32
N THR A 117 -2.69 -31.87 9.76
CA THR A 117 -3.35 -32.35 10.98
C THR A 117 -2.78 -31.61 12.19
N VAL A 118 -3.66 -31.19 13.10
CA VAL A 118 -3.28 -30.47 14.33
C VAL A 118 -2.97 -31.48 15.42
N LEU A 119 -1.80 -31.34 16.01
CA LEU A 119 -1.27 -32.29 17.00
C LEU A 119 -0.89 -31.58 18.30
N ARG A 120 -1.01 -32.32 19.42
CA ARG A 120 -0.23 -32.11 20.65
C ARG A 120 0.75 -33.25 20.78
N VAL A 121 1.99 -32.96 21.05
CA VAL A 121 3.06 -33.94 21.22
C VAL A 121 3.78 -33.65 22.53
N ASP A 122 3.82 -34.65 23.41
CA ASP A 122 4.65 -34.68 24.59
C ASP A 122 5.91 -35.49 24.28
N GLY A 123 7.07 -34.95 24.59
CA GLY A 123 8.33 -35.61 24.21
C GLY A 123 9.54 -35.03 24.92
N LYS A 124 10.69 -35.60 24.62
CA LYS A 124 11.96 -35.19 25.20
C LYS A 124 12.84 -34.48 24.19
N VAL A 125 13.40 -33.34 24.55
CA VAL A 125 14.35 -32.62 23.69
C VAL A 125 15.67 -33.38 23.66
N VAL A 126 16.15 -33.68 22.45
CA VAL A 126 17.45 -34.33 22.20
C VAL A 126 18.27 -33.47 21.24
N SER A 127 19.60 -33.58 21.36
CA SER A 127 20.51 -32.90 20.44
C SER A 127 20.57 -33.66 19.11
N ARG A 128 20.54 -32.94 17.99
CA ARG A 128 20.94 -33.53 16.71
C ARG A 128 22.45 -33.70 16.67
N GLY A 129 22.93 -34.80 16.04
CA GLY A 129 24.36 -34.94 15.78
C GLY A 129 24.88 -33.76 14.96
N ALA A 130 26.14 -33.42 15.13
CA ALA A 130 26.74 -32.24 14.49
C ALA A 130 26.54 -32.21 12.94
N GLU A 131 26.51 -33.40 12.32
CA GLU A 131 26.26 -33.59 10.89
C GLU A 131 24.80 -33.40 10.47
N ASN A 132 23.85 -33.36 11.42
CA ASN A 132 22.41 -33.28 11.18
C ASN A 132 21.82 -31.93 11.64
N VAL A 133 22.63 -30.99 12.08
CA VAL A 133 22.18 -29.65 12.43
C VAL A 133 21.63 -28.95 11.18
N ASN A 134 20.41 -28.42 11.29
CA ASN A 134 19.83 -27.60 10.22
C ASN A 134 20.04 -26.10 10.54
N PRO A 135 20.93 -25.40 9.83
CA PRO A 135 21.21 -23.99 10.07
C PRO A 135 20.05 -23.06 9.68
N ASP A 136 19.12 -23.51 8.84
CA ASP A 136 17.99 -22.71 8.35
C ASP A 136 16.85 -22.58 9.38
N LEU A 137 16.91 -23.38 10.45
CA LEU A 137 15.91 -23.35 11.53
C LEU A 137 16.52 -22.89 12.84
N PRO A 138 15.91 -21.96 13.57
CA PRO A 138 16.35 -21.55 14.91
C PRO A 138 16.42 -22.74 15.91
N THR A 139 15.55 -23.73 15.72
CA THR A 139 15.50 -24.99 16.49
C THR A 139 16.39 -26.09 15.91
N GLY A 140 17.13 -25.82 14.83
CA GLY A 140 17.80 -26.83 14.02
C GLY A 140 18.92 -27.63 14.69
N ALA A 141 19.40 -27.20 15.86
CA ALA A 141 20.38 -27.93 16.67
C ALA A 141 19.73 -29.04 17.54
N VAL A 142 18.40 -29.02 17.69
CA VAL A 142 17.65 -29.97 18.53
C VAL A 142 16.50 -30.59 17.77
N GLU A 143 16.00 -31.70 18.31
CA GLU A 143 14.77 -32.33 17.88
C GLU A 143 14.03 -32.90 19.11
N VAL A 144 12.76 -33.25 18.97
CA VAL A 144 11.97 -33.81 20.06
C VAL A 144 11.68 -35.28 19.77
N GLU A 145 12.17 -36.19 20.63
CA GLU A 145 11.77 -37.60 20.61
C GLU A 145 10.33 -37.70 21.12
N ALA A 146 9.39 -38.02 20.18
CA ALA A 146 7.96 -38.03 20.45
C ALA A 146 7.58 -39.19 21.37
N GLY A 147 6.95 -38.88 22.50
CA GLY A 147 6.43 -39.87 23.47
C GLY A 147 4.93 -40.09 23.27
N GLU A 148 4.09 -39.13 23.69
CA GLU A 148 2.64 -39.14 23.54
C GLU A 148 2.20 -38.21 22.42
N VAL A 149 1.26 -38.65 21.59
CA VAL A 149 0.68 -37.86 20.50
C VAL A 149 -0.83 -37.84 20.62
N GLU A 150 -1.41 -36.63 20.76
CA GLU A 150 -2.86 -36.42 20.72
C GLU A 150 -3.22 -35.70 19.44
N VAL A 151 -4.17 -36.24 18.67
CA VAL A 151 -4.74 -35.59 17.49
C VAL A 151 -5.80 -34.60 17.96
N LEU A 152 -5.56 -33.29 17.75
CA LEU A 152 -6.47 -32.21 18.13
C LEU A 152 -7.46 -31.87 17.02
N GLY A 153 -7.08 -32.12 15.76
CA GLY A 153 -7.94 -31.87 14.60
C GLY A 153 -7.37 -32.52 13.35
N GLU A 154 -8.09 -33.46 12.77
CA GLU A 154 -7.68 -34.13 11.53
C GLU A 154 -7.82 -33.21 10.32
N ALA A 155 -6.86 -33.26 9.41
CA ALA A 155 -6.94 -32.57 8.12
C ALA A 155 -7.48 -33.51 7.04
N GLY A 156 -8.49 -33.04 6.31
CA GLY A 156 -8.95 -33.68 5.08
C GLY A 156 -7.98 -33.47 3.91
N PRO A 157 -8.36 -33.90 2.69
CA PRO A 157 -7.57 -33.65 1.49
C PRO A 157 -7.36 -32.13 1.26
N LEU A 158 -6.11 -31.71 1.15
CA LEU A 158 -5.78 -30.30 0.95
C LEU A 158 -6.07 -29.88 -0.50
N PRO A 159 -6.69 -28.68 -0.73
CA PRO A 159 -6.95 -28.16 -2.06
C PRO A 159 -5.68 -27.79 -2.83
N PHE A 160 -4.58 -27.52 -2.11
CA PHE A 160 -3.26 -27.24 -2.64
C PHE A 160 -2.17 -27.50 -1.58
N THR A 161 -0.93 -27.59 -2.04
CA THR A 161 0.22 -27.81 -1.16
C THR A 161 0.67 -26.50 -0.51
N ILE A 162 0.81 -26.47 0.82
CA ILE A 162 1.22 -25.28 1.57
C ILE A 162 2.70 -24.97 1.38
N ASN A 163 3.54 -26.01 1.26
CA ASN A 163 5.00 -25.90 1.17
C ASN A 163 5.53 -25.55 -0.24
N ALA A 164 4.65 -25.42 -1.24
CA ALA A 164 5.03 -25.05 -2.60
C ALA A 164 4.45 -23.66 -2.90
N GLU A 165 5.30 -22.70 -3.25
CA GLU A 165 4.87 -21.34 -3.49
C GLU A 165 4.26 -21.12 -4.88
N ASP A 166 4.54 -21.98 -5.85
CA ASP A 166 4.21 -21.76 -7.25
C ASP A 166 2.98 -22.52 -7.75
N GLY A 167 2.28 -21.91 -8.71
CA GLY A 167 1.30 -22.58 -9.58
C GLY A 167 -0.12 -22.67 -9.04
N VAL A 168 -0.44 -22.11 -7.89
CA VAL A 168 -1.84 -22.05 -7.39
C VAL A 168 -2.50 -20.77 -7.83
N ASN A 169 -3.62 -20.90 -8.54
CA ASN A 169 -4.45 -19.78 -8.98
C ASN A 169 -4.87 -18.90 -7.77
N GLU A 170 -4.88 -17.57 -7.95
CA GLU A 170 -5.27 -16.60 -6.92
C GLU A 170 -6.67 -16.89 -6.36
N GLU A 171 -7.66 -17.18 -7.21
CA GLU A 171 -9.02 -17.49 -6.76
C GLU A 171 -9.06 -18.68 -5.80
N ARG A 172 -8.28 -19.74 -6.12
CA ARG A 172 -8.19 -20.91 -5.24
C ARG A 172 -7.52 -20.59 -3.91
N ARG A 173 -6.51 -19.71 -3.93
CA ARG A 173 -5.85 -19.21 -2.71
C ARG A 173 -6.80 -18.37 -1.86
N LEU A 174 -7.65 -17.55 -2.48
CA LEU A 174 -8.65 -16.71 -1.79
C LEU A 174 -9.81 -17.55 -1.23
N GLU A 175 -10.28 -18.57 -1.95
CA GLU A 175 -11.30 -19.51 -1.46
C GLU A 175 -10.85 -20.23 -0.18
N TYR A 176 -9.56 -20.59 -0.12
CA TYR A 176 -8.95 -21.28 1.03
C TYR A 176 -7.90 -20.38 1.71
N ARG A 177 -8.18 -19.09 1.87
CA ARG A 177 -7.23 -18.10 2.36
C ARG A 177 -6.62 -18.46 3.72
N PHE A 178 -7.36 -19.11 4.61
CA PHE A 178 -6.86 -19.62 5.88
C PHE A 178 -5.75 -20.68 5.74
N LEU A 179 -5.68 -21.41 4.62
CA LEU A 179 -4.55 -22.29 4.30
C LEU A 179 -3.40 -21.52 3.65
N ASP A 180 -3.71 -20.58 2.77
CA ASP A 180 -2.71 -19.74 2.13
C ASP A 180 -1.93 -18.91 3.14
N LEU A 181 -2.59 -18.38 4.18
CA LEU A 181 -1.97 -17.68 5.31
C LEU A 181 -1.01 -18.56 6.16
N ARG A 182 -1.04 -19.88 6.02
CA ARG A 182 -0.05 -20.79 6.64
C ARG A 182 1.25 -20.87 5.87
N ARG A 183 1.32 -20.36 4.63
CA ARG A 183 2.56 -20.30 3.85
C ARG A 183 3.49 -19.28 4.47
N GLU A 184 4.78 -19.56 4.47
CA GLU A 184 5.79 -18.72 5.11
C GLU A 184 5.77 -17.28 4.58
N ARG A 185 5.72 -17.11 3.24
CA ARG A 185 5.64 -15.78 2.60
C ARG A 185 4.41 -15.00 3.09
N MET A 186 3.24 -15.62 3.07
CA MET A 186 2.00 -14.96 3.48
C MET A 186 1.99 -14.63 4.97
N HIS A 187 2.44 -15.57 5.81
CA HIS A 187 2.58 -15.35 7.24
C HIS A 187 3.51 -14.16 7.53
N ARG A 188 4.68 -14.13 6.90
CA ARG A 188 5.65 -13.03 7.01
C ARG A 188 5.06 -11.69 6.59
N ASN A 189 4.32 -11.62 5.48
CA ASN A 189 3.69 -10.40 4.99
C ASN A 189 2.66 -9.86 5.98
N ILE A 190 1.83 -10.72 6.57
CA ILE A 190 0.84 -10.30 7.57
C ILE A 190 1.52 -9.85 8.87
N MET A 191 2.58 -10.53 9.30
CA MET A 191 3.35 -10.13 10.48
C MET A 191 4.05 -8.80 10.25
N LEU A 192 4.63 -8.57 9.06
CA LEU A 192 5.19 -7.28 8.66
C LEU A 192 4.13 -6.17 8.73
N ARG A 193 2.94 -6.40 8.17
CA ARG A 193 1.81 -5.45 8.27
C ARG A 193 1.50 -5.09 9.72
N THR A 194 1.41 -6.10 10.59
CA THR A 194 1.11 -5.89 12.02
C THR A 194 2.18 -5.03 12.69
N ALA A 195 3.45 -5.30 12.43
CA ALA A 195 4.57 -4.56 12.98
C ALA A 195 4.63 -3.12 12.44
N VAL A 196 4.44 -2.92 11.14
CA VAL A 196 4.38 -1.58 10.52
C VAL A 196 3.26 -0.74 11.15
N ILE A 197 2.05 -1.29 11.31
CA ILE A 197 0.93 -0.56 11.93
C ILE A 197 1.25 -0.18 13.38
N ALA A 198 1.85 -1.09 14.16
CA ALA A 198 2.26 -0.81 15.54
C ALA A 198 3.32 0.30 15.60
N ALA A 199 4.33 0.24 14.72
CA ALA A 199 5.38 1.26 14.62
C ALA A 199 4.81 2.63 14.17
N VAL A 200 3.89 2.65 13.21
CA VAL A 200 3.18 3.88 12.80
C VAL A 200 2.51 4.55 13.99
N ARG A 201 1.73 3.81 14.78
CA ARG A 201 1.08 4.37 15.98
C ARG A 201 2.08 4.93 16.96
N GLN A 202 3.12 4.18 17.29
CA GLN A 202 4.15 4.60 18.22
C GLN A 202 4.85 5.88 17.76
N LYS A 203 5.24 5.95 16.48
CA LYS A 203 5.94 7.08 15.90
C LYS A 203 5.03 8.32 15.79
N MET A 204 3.76 8.16 15.40
CA MET A 204 2.81 9.27 15.33
C MET A 204 2.54 9.89 16.70
N VAL A 205 2.36 9.07 17.75
CA VAL A 205 2.23 9.56 19.12
C VAL A 205 3.49 10.29 19.57
N ALA A 206 4.68 9.78 19.24
CA ALA A 206 5.97 10.43 19.56
C ALA A 206 6.15 11.79 18.81
N LEU A 207 5.49 11.95 17.64
CA LEU A 207 5.42 13.22 16.89
C LEU A 207 4.34 14.19 17.42
N GLY A 208 3.64 13.82 18.50
CA GLY A 208 2.63 14.66 19.16
C GLY A 208 1.24 14.59 18.53
N PHE A 209 0.96 13.56 17.72
CA PHE A 209 -0.37 13.33 17.18
C PHE A 209 -1.25 12.52 18.13
N ASN A 210 -2.55 12.73 18.05
CA ASN A 210 -3.57 12.01 18.81
C ASN A 210 -4.36 11.09 17.88
N GLU A 211 -4.47 9.80 18.21
CA GLU A 211 -5.30 8.87 17.47
C GLU A 211 -6.77 9.06 17.85
N MET A 212 -7.61 9.40 16.88
CA MET A 212 -9.05 9.65 17.09
C MET A 212 -9.85 8.90 16.03
N ALA A 213 -10.85 8.14 16.47
CA ALA A 213 -11.75 7.41 15.59
C ALA A 213 -12.83 8.32 15.03
N THR A 214 -13.18 8.12 13.77
CA THR A 214 -14.28 8.80 13.07
C THR A 214 -15.38 7.79 12.72
N PRO A 215 -16.64 8.25 12.46
CA PRO A 215 -17.74 7.35 12.13
C PRO A 215 -17.51 6.55 10.85
N ILE A 216 -17.89 5.25 10.88
CA ILE A 216 -17.94 4.40 9.69
C ILE A 216 -19.30 4.51 8.97
N LEU A 217 -20.40 4.73 9.71
CA LEU A 217 -21.71 5.01 9.13
C LEU A 217 -21.90 6.52 9.01
N THR A 218 -21.91 7.05 7.80
CA THR A 218 -21.99 8.49 7.52
C THR A 218 -22.99 8.79 6.40
N ALA A 219 -23.04 10.03 5.93
CA ALA A 219 -23.74 10.42 4.73
C ALA A 219 -22.89 10.12 3.48
N THR A 220 -23.53 10.04 2.32
CA THR A 220 -22.83 10.01 1.02
C THR A 220 -21.91 11.21 0.88
N SER A 221 -20.75 11.02 0.26
CA SER A 221 -19.75 12.06 0.04
C SER A 221 -19.45 12.20 -1.45
N PRO A 222 -19.42 13.42 -2.00
CA PRO A 222 -19.09 13.67 -3.40
C PRO A 222 -17.58 13.67 -3.65
N GLU A 223 -16.80 12.76 -3.03
CA GLU A 223 -15.33 12.72 -3.14
C GLU A 223 -14.82 11.99 -4.40
N GLY A 224 -15.67 11.74 -5.39
CA GLY A 224 -15.28 11.25 -6.71
C GLY A 224 -15.40 9.72 -6.93
N ALA A 225 -15.27 8.88 -5.91
CA ALA A 225 -15.52 7.45 -6.01
C ALA A 225 -17.00 7.12 -5.77
N ARG A 226 -17.43 5.89 -6.13
CA ARG A 226 -18.77 5.42 -5.78
C ARG A 226 -18.81 4.94 -4.32
N ASP A 227 -19.89 5.31 -3.61
CA ASP A 227 -20.11 4.92 -2.22
C ASP A 227 -20.69 3.52 -2.11
N PHE A 228 -20.21 2.75 -1.12
CA PHE A 228 -20.98 1.62 -0.58
C PHE A 228 -22.08 2.14 0.34
N VAL A 229 -23.33 1.77 0.08
CA VAL A 229 -24.49 2.27 0.85
C VAL A 229 -25.15 1.18 1.68
N VAL A 230 -25.55 1.55 2.91
CA VAL A 230 -26.20 0.67 3.87
C VAL A 230 -27.61 1.19 4.16
N PRO A 231 -28.68 0.44 3.91
CA PRO A 231 -30.03 0.91 4.15
C PRO A 231 -30.33 1.09 5.65
N SER A 232 -31.09 2.15 5.98
CA SER A 232 -31.50 2.42 7.36
C SER A 232 -32.87 1.80 7.66
N ARG A 233 -32.92 0.84 8.58
CA ARG A 233 -34.20 0.25 9.05
C ARG A 233 -35.06 1.27 9.79
N LEU A 234 -34.45 2.18 10.54
CA LEU A 234 -35.17 3.19 11.34
C LEU A 234 -35.68 4.38 10.51
N ASN A 235 -35.11 4.62 9.36
CA ASN A 235 -35.47 5.71 8.46
C ASN A 235 -35.72 5.16 7.06
N PRO A 236 -36.92 4.66 6.78
CA PRO A 236 -37.26 4.05 5.49
C PRO A 236 -36.93 4.96 4.30
N GLY A 237 -36.32 4.40 3.25
CA GLY A 237 -35.89 5.14 2.06
C GLY A 237 -34.62 5.97 2.24
N LYS A 238 -33.99 5.93 3.43
CA LYS A 238 -32.70 6.57 3.67
C LYS A 238 -31.58 5.53 3.82
N PHE A 239 -30.37 5.94 3.45
CA PHE A 239 -29.19 5.11 3.48
C PHE A 239 -28.07 5.81 4.24
N TYR A 240 -27.26 5.03 4.93
CA TYR A 240 -25.92 5.43 5.33
C TYR A 240 -24.96 5.09 4.19
N ALA A 241 -23.85 5.82 4.09
CA ALA A 241 -22.71 5.45 3.28
C ALA A 241 -21.57 4.96 4.16
N LEU A 242 -20.72 4.07 3.64
CA LEU A 242 -19.41 3.79 4.20
C LEU A 242 -18.43 4.87 3.72
N PRO A 243 -17.51 5.38 4.57
CA PRO A 243 -16.69 6.54 4.23
C PRO A 243 -15.63 6.18 3.18
N GLN A 244 -15.51 6.99 2.14
CA GLN A 244 -14.43 6.87 1.15
C GLN A 244 -13.07 7.24 1.77
N ALA A 245 -13.10 8.20 2.69
CA ALA A 245 -12.05 8.64 3.61
C ALA A 245 -12.72 9.46 4.71
N PRO A 246 -12.11 9.68 5.89
CA PRO A 246 -12.66 10.53 6.95
C PRO A 246 -12.45 12.03 6.67
N GLN A 247 -12.42 12.46 5.40
CA GLN A 247 -12.00 13.80 4.98
C GLN A 247 -12.77 14.93 5.68
N GLN A 248 -14.09 14.86 5.69
CA GLN A 248 -14.89 15.91 6.35
C GLN A 248 -14.71 15.87 7.87
N PHE A 249 -14.63 14.68 8.47
CA PHE A 249 -14.50 14.54 9.93
C PHE A 249 -13.17 15.05 10.45
N LYS A 250 -12.06 14.76 9.75
CA LYS A 250 -10.75 15.27 10.19
C LYS A 250 -10.65 16.79 10.14
N GLN A 251 -11.26 17.43 9.12
CA GLN A 251 -11.36 18.89 9.05
C GLN A 251 -12.25 19.44 10.17
N LEU A 252 -13.37 18.76 10.50
CA LEU A 252 -14.21 19.13 11.64
C LEU A 252 -13.47 18.98 12.98
N LEU A 253 -12.55 18.03 13.13
CA LEU A 253 -11.70 17.93 14.30
C LEU A 253 -10.79 19.15 14.44
N MET A 254 -10.23 19.66 13.34
CA MET A 254 -9.44 20.90 13.36
C MET A 254 -10.29 22.10 13.78
N VAL A 255 -11.50 22.23 13.23
CA VAL A 255 -12.47 23.26 13.65
C VAL A 255 -12.87 23.10 15.11
N SER A 256 -12.85 21.88 15.64
CA SER A 256 -13.15 21.57 17.05
C SER A 256 -11.99 21.92 18.02
N GLY A 257 -10.87 22.43 17.51
CA GLY A 257 -9.74 22.87 18.33
C GLY A 257 -8.68 21.81 18.61
N PHE A 258 -8.66 20.72 17.85
CA PHE A 258 -7.56 19.75 17.90
C PHE A 258 -6.45 20.18 16.93
N ASP A 259 -5.18 20.07 17.36
CA ASP A 259 -4.04 20.53 16.57
C ASP A 259 -3.47 19.45 15.65
N ARG A 260 -3.39 18.21 16.13
CA ARG A 260 -2.74 17.09 15.43
C ARG A 260 -3.54 15.81 15.59
N TYR A 261 -4.14 15.39 14.50
CA TYR A 261 -4.94 14.18 14.42
C TYR A 261 -4.27 13.14 13.54
N PHE A 262 -4.39 11.88 13.92
CA PHE A 262 -4.23 10.75 13.02
C PHE A 262 -5.22 9.63 13.33
N GLN A 263 -5.41 8.75 12.35
CA GLN A 263 -6.20 7.52 12.49
C GLN A 263 -5.67 6.46 11.50
N ILE A 264 -5.62 5.19 11.92
CA ILE A 264 -5.55 4.09 10.95
C ILE A 264 -6.98 3.85 10.48
N ALA A 265 -7.37 4.56 9.42
CA ALA A 265 -8.75 4.68 8.98
C ALA A 265 -9.13 3.59 7.98
N PRO A 266 -10.21 2.81 8.23
CA PRO A 266 -10.82 2.00 7.19
C PRO A 266 -11.52 2.90 6.17
N CYS A 267 -11.23 2.68 4.89
CA CYS A 267 -11.80 3.41 3.76
C CYS A 267 -12.47 2.44 2.80
N PHE A 268 -13.56 2.89 2.17
CA PHE A 268 -14.39 2.05 1.32
C PHE A 268 -14.69 2.76 0.00
N ARG A 269 -14.30 2.15 -1.13
CA ARG A 269 -14.57 2.71 -2.46
C ARG A 269 -14.99 1.61 -3.40
N ASP A 270 -16.13 1.79 -4.07
CA ASP A 270 -16.61 0.89 -5.12
C ASP A 270 -15.90 1.22 -6.44
N GLU A 271 -14.69 0.72 -6.57
CA GLU A 271 -13.78 0.95 -7.69
C GLU A 271 -13.17 -0.35 -8.20
N ASP A 272 -12.71 -0.35 -9.44
CA ASP A 272 -12.06 -1.50 -10.05
C ASP A 272 -10.72 -1.83 -9.39
N ALA A 273 -10.45 -3.13 -9.25
CA ALA A 273 -9.18 -3.62 -8.71
C ALA A 273 -7.99 -3.31 -9.63
N ARG A 274 -6.84 -2.98 -9.01
CA ARG A 274 -5.52 -2.92 -9.66
C ARG A 274 -4.49 -3.60 -8.77
N ALA A 275 -3.26 -3.75 -9.24
CA ALA A 275 -2.18 -4.33 -8.44
C ALA A 275 -1.92 -3.52 -7.16
N ASP A 276 -1.99 -2.20 -7.25
CA ASP A 276 -1.78 -1.24 -6.15
C ASP A 276 -3.07 -0.76 -5.49
N ARG A 277 -4.23 -1.35 -5.84
CA ARG A 277 -5.55 -0.98 -5.33
C ARG A 277 -6.46 -2.20 -5.14
N SER A 278 -6.90 -2.44 -3.89
CA SER A 278 -7.94 -3.42 -3.59
C SER A 278 -9.31 -2.83 -3.90
N PRO A 279 -10.23 -3.58 -4.48
CA PRO A 279 -11.61 -3.14 -4.57
C PRO A 279 -12.25 -3.15 -3.17
N GLY A 280 -13.11 -2.18 -2.92
CA GLY A 280 -13.89 -2.12 -1.68
C GLY A 280 -13.12 -1.52 -0.51
N GLU A 281 -12.54 -2.34 0.35
CA GLU A 281 -11.93 -1.94 1.61
C GLU A 281 -10.40 -1.79 1.52
N PHE A 282 -9.88 -0.73 2.12
CA PHE A 282 -8.44 -0.49 2.31
C PHE A 282 -8.19 0.39 3.54
N TYR A 283 -6.93 0.51 3.98
CA TYR A 283 -6.57 1.26 5.17
C TYR A 283 -5.61 2.41 4.86
N GLN A 284 -5.89 3.57 5.46
CA GLN A 284 -5.03 4.74 5.38
C GLN A 284 -4.50 5.14 6.75
N LEU A 285 -3.27 5.62 6.80
CA LEU A 285 -2.83 6.50 7.88
C LEU A 285 -3.38 7.90 7.56
N ASP A 286 -4.53 8.23 8.10
CA ASP A 286 -5.15 9.53 7.88
C ASP A 286 -4.61 10.57 8.88
N VAL A 287 -4.18 11.73 8.37
CA VAL A 287 -3.48 12.76 9.14
C VAL A 287 -4.05 14.13 8.82
N GLU A 288 -4.26 14.98 9.85
CA GLU A 288 -4.62 16.39 9.68
C GLU A 288 -4.01 17.23 10.80
N MET A 289 -3.62 18.48 10.48
CA MET A 289 -2.94 19.40 11.38
C MET A 289 -3.50 20.82 11.24
N SER A 290 -3.70 21.52 12.37
CA SER A 290 -4.11 22.93 12.40
C SER A 290 -2.92 23.87 12.40
N PHE A 291 -3.11 25.09 11.89
CA PHE A 291 -2.13 26.19 11.87
C PHE A 291 -0.84 25.84 11.14
N VAL A 292 -0.96 25.21 9.97
CA VAL A 292 0.16 24.68 9.18
C VAL A 292 0.17 25.21 7.76
N GLU A 293 1.37 25.29 7.20
CA GLU A 293 1.67 25.42 5.78
C GLU A 293 2.14 24.06 5.22
N GLN A 294 2.38 23.99 3.92
CA GLN A 294 2.72 22.74 3.23
C GLN A 294 3.95 22.01 3.82
N GLU A 295 5.03 22.75 4.11
CA GLU A 295 6.26 22.16 4.66
C GLU A 295 6.07 21.65 6.10
N ASP A 296 5.15 22.23 6.87
CA ASP A 296 4.82 21.74 8.22
C ASP A 296 4.16 20.35 8.19
N VAL A 297 3.44 20.05 7.11
CA VAL A 297 2.87 18.70 6.88
C VAL A 297 3.95 17.73 6.39
N PHE A 298 4.87 18.20 5.54
CA PHE A 298 5.93 17.35 4.99
C PHE A 298 6.88 16.82 6.05
N GLN A 299 7.33 17.68 6.97
CA GLN A 299 8.34 17.31 7.97
C GLN A 299 8.01 16.05 8.78
N PRO A 300 6.85 15.93 9.48
CA PRO A 300 6.51 14.74 10.24
C PRO A 300 6.28 13.53 9.34
N VAL A 301 5.75 13.69 8.13
CA VAL A 301 5.50 12.60 7.18
C VAL A 301 6.80 12.07 6.61
N GLU A 302 7.75 12.94 6.20
CA GLU A 302 9.08 12.51 5.75
C GLU A 302 9.82 11.75 6.85
N LYS A 303 9.79 12.26 8.08
CA LYS A 303 10.41 11.61 9.22
C LYS A 303 9.82 10.22 9.44
N LEU A 304 8.49 10.11 9.46
CA LEU A 304 7.78 8.84 9.61
C LEU A 304 8.18 7.85 8.51
N MET A 305 8.08 8.25 7.24
CA MET A 305 8.39 7.37 6.10
C MET A 305 9.85 6.94 6.09
N THR A 306 10.78 7.88 6.33
CA THR A 306 12.20 7.56 6.40
C THR A 306 12.48 6.52 7.50
N GLU A 307 11.92 6.72 8.70
CA GLU A 307 12.11 5.78 9.81
C GLU A 307 11.47 4.41 9.53
N LEU A 308 10.24 4.35 9.00
CA LEU A 308 9.57 3.09 8.67
C LEU A 308 10.31 2.29 7.60
N PHE A 309 10.69 2.96 6.51
CA PHE A 309 11.38 2.29 5.40
C PHE A 309 12.83 1.92 5.74
N THR A 310 13.46 2.63 6.67
CA THR A 310 14.76 2.22 7.23
C THR A 310 14.63 1.00 8.14
N GLU A 311 13.61 1.00 9.01
CA GLU A 311 13.38 -0.06 10.00
C GLU A 311 12.94 -1.38 9.36
N PHE A 312 11.98 -1.31 8.41
CA PHE A 312 11.35 -2.49 7.79
C PHE A 312 11.81 -2.76 6.35
N GLY A 313 12.66 -1.93 5.80
CA GLY A 313 13.08 -2.02 4.40
C GLY A 313 14.18 -3.03 4.09
N GLY A 314 14.62 -3.85 5.06
CA GLY A 314 15.65 -4.87 4.84
C GLY A 314 17.01 -4.29 4.44
N GLY A 315 17.38 -3.13 4.97
CA GLY A 315 18.66 -2.47 4.68
C GLY A 315 18.75 -1.74 3.33
N ARG A 316 17.63 -1.64 2.60
CA ARG A 316 17.55 -0.85 1.35
C ARG A 316 17.71 0.64 1.65
N GLU A 317 18.45 1.36 0.79
CA GLU A 317 18.67 2.80 0.93
C GLU A 317 17.34 3.58 0.77
N VAL A 318 17.13 4.58 1.63
CA VAL A 318 15.97 5.47 1.58
C VAL A 318 16.44 6.89 1.22
N THR A 319 15.80 7.52 0.24
CA THR A 319 16.06 8.93 -0.10
C THR A 319 15.78 9.83 1.10
N SER A 320 16.69 10.75 1.42
CA SER A 320 16.47 11.79 2.43
C SER A 320 17.40 12.97 2.16
N PRO A 321 16.92 14.22 2.14
CA PRO A 321 15.50 14.64 2.14
C PRO A 321 14.77 14.26 0.85
N PHE A 322 13.44 14.23 0.87
CA PHE A 322 12.64 13.93 -0.32
C PHE A 322 12.64 15.15 -1.26
N PRO A 323 12.99 15.03 -2.55
CA PRO A 323 12.92 16.14 -3.50
C PRO A 323 11.47 16.61 -3.70
N ARG A 324 11.28 17.93 -3.87
CA ARG A 324 10.02 18.56 -4.26
C ARG A 324 10.05 18.76 -5.77
N ILE A 325 9.13 18.15 -6.48
CA ILE A 325 9.04 18.19 -7.94
C ILE A 325 7.69 18.82 -8.31
N PRO A 326 7.67 20.00 -8.93
CA PRO A 326 6.41 20.57 -9.41
C PRO A 326 5.72 19.63 -10.39
N PHE A 327 4.40 19.53 -10.34
CA PHE A 327 3.59 18.64 -11.20
C PHE A 327 3.95 18.81 -12.69
N ARG A 328 4.04 20.06 -13.15
CA ARG A 328 4.42 20.35 -14.54
C ARG A 328 5.81 19.83 -14.90
N GLU A 329 6.76 19.93 -13.97
CA GLU A 329 8.11 19.40 -14.16
C GLU A 329 8.09 17.87 -14.20
N SER A 330 7.29 17.22 -13.34
CA SER A 330 7.12 15.76 -13.34
C SER A 330 6.57 15.26 -14.68
N MET A 331 5.54 15.90 -15.19
CA MET A 331 4.97 15.59 -16.51
C MET A 331 5.98 15.80 -17.64
N LEU A 332 6.79 16.86 -17.58
CA LEU A 332 7.82 17.13 -18.60
C LEU A 332 9.01 16.19 -18.52
N LYS A 333 9.54 15.88 -17.36
CA LYS A 333 10.76 15.09 -17.21
C LYS A 333 10.52 13.59 -17.11
N TYR A 334 9.40 13.17 -16.54
CA TYR A 334 9.13 11.76 -16.25
C TYR A 334 7.89 11.23 -16.98
N GLY A 335 7.07 12.12 -17.54
CA GLY A 335 5.89 11.77 -18.33
C GLY A 335 4.67 11.36 -17.51
N ASN A 336 4.70 11.52 -16.19
CA ASN A 336 3.59 11.28 -15.28
C ASN A 336 3.76 12.04 -13.96
N ASP A 337 2.70 12.04 -13.14
CA ASP A 337 2.63 12.63 -11.80
C ASP A 337 3.16 11.70 -10.67
N LYS A 338 3.62 10.50 -11.02
CA LYS A 338 4.13 9.48 -10.08
C LYS A 338 5.49 8.94 -10.54
N PRO A 339 6.54 9.80 -10.57
CA PRO A 339 7.80 9.44 -11.18
C PRO A 339 8.53 8.32 -10.43
N ASP A 340 8.95 7.28 -11.17
CA ASP A 340 9.92 6.32 -10.64
C ASP A 340 11.33 6.88 -10.79
N LEU A 341 11.87 7.45 -9.70
CA LEU A 341 13.19 8.07 -9.68
C LEU A 341 14.35 7.05 -9.71
N ARG A 342 14.08 5.76 -9.59
CA ARG A 342 15.09 4.71 -9.79
C ARG A 342 15.57 4.66 -11.25
N ALA A 343 14.72 5.05 -12.20
CA ALA A 343 15.12 5.22 -13.59
C ALA A 343 15.81 6.57 -13.76
N ARG A 344 17.14 6.55 -13.92
CA ARG A 344 17.99 7.76 -14.01
C ARG A 344 18.01 8.36 -15.43
N LEU A 345 16.85 8.44 -16.08
CA LEU A 345 16.67 9.01 -17.41
C LEU A 345 15.56 10.04 -17.35
N GLU A 346 15.68 11.10 -18.15
CA GLU A 346 14.66 12.15 -18.27
C GLU A 346 14.13 12.23 -19.69
N LEU A 347 12.86 12.58 -19.82
CA LEU A 347 12.20 12.91 -21.08
C LEU A 347 12.41 14.39 -21.40
N HIS A 348 12.47 14.72 -22.68
CA HIS A 348 12.56 16.09 -23.16
C HIS A 348 11.47 16.35 -24.20
N ASP A 349 10.90 17.56 -24.17
CA ASP A 349 10.02 18.03 -25.22
C ASP A 349 10.86 18.56 -26.39
N VAL A 350 10.62 18.03 -27.55
CA VAL A 350 11.28 18.43 -28.81
C VAL A 350 10.26 18.72 -29.92
N SER A 351 9.03 19.04 -29.53
CA SER A 351 7.90 19.28 -30.46
C SER A 351 8.19 20.40 -31.44
N ASP A 352 8.85 21.48 -31.00
CA ASP A 352 9.24 22.63 -31.83
C ASP A 352 10.28 22.26 -32.89
N VAL A 353 11.20 21.34 -32.61
CA VAL A 353 12.20 20.84 -33.58
C VAL A 353 11.50 20.15 -34.76
N PHE A 354 10.41 19.45 -34.50
CA PHE A 354 9.66 18.70 -35.49
C PHE A 354 8.44 19.43 -36.05
N ALA A 355 8.18 20.70 -35.67
CA ALA A 355 7.01 21.44 -36.10
C ALA A 355 6.93 21.59 -37.65
N GLY A 356 8.07 21.72 -38.32
CA GLY A 356 8.18 21.80 -39.79
C GLY A 356 8.68 20.53 -40.45
N SER A 357 8.73 19.40 -39.73
CA SER A 357 9.33 18.16 -40.26
C SER A 357 8.52 17.52 -41.35
N GLU A 358 9.20 17.01 -42.37
CA GLU A 358 8.61 16.14 -43.41
C GLU A 358 8.17 14.76 -42.88
N PHE A 359 8.59 14.40 -41.67
CA PHE A 359 8.20 13.14 -41.05
C PHE A 359 6.77 13.24 -40.50
N LYS A 360 5.81 12.83 -41.31
CA LYS A 360 4.36 12.94 -41.04
C LYS A 360 3.91 12.37 -39.70
N ALA A 361 4.66 11.42 -39.13
CA ALA A 361 4.31 10.83 -37.84
C ALA A 361 4.49 11.83 -36.68
N PHE A 362 5.34 12.86 -36.86
CA PHE A 362 5.65 13.86 -35.82
C PHE A 362 5.04 15.24 -36.11
N ALA A 363 4.76 15.55 -37.37
CA ALA A 363 4.24 16.85 -37.79
C ALA A 363 2.95 17.21 -37.05
N GLY A 364 2.95 18.37 -36.39
CA GLY A 364 1.80 18.90 -35.65
C GLY A 364 1.40 18.16 -34.39
N LYS A 365 2.30 17.34 -33.85
CA LYS A 365 2.09 16.60 -32.59
C LYS A 365 3.08 17.00 -31.51
N HIS A 366 2.76 16.67 -30.27
CA HIS A 366 3.77 16.66 -29.21
C HIS A 366 4.76 15.53 -29.45
N VAL A 367 6.05 15.87 -29.42
CA VAL A 367 7.15 14.90 -29.60
C VAL A 367 8.02 14.86 -28.36
N ARG A 368 8.07 13.68 -27.73
CA ARG A 368 8.84 13.43 -26.52
C ARG A 368 10.07 12.60 -26.86
N ALA A 369 11.24 13.08 -26.46
CA ALA A 369 12.52 12.41 -26.67
C ALA A 369 13.09 11.83 -25.38
N LEU A 370 13.63 10.62 -25.46
CA LEU A 370 14.34 9.93 -24.38
C LEU A 370 15.78 9.63 -24.81
N PRO A 371 16.76 10.44 -24.41
CA PRO A 371 18.17 10.11 -24.60
C PRO A 371 18.61 9.02 -23.60
N VAL A 372 19.22 7.96 -24.12
CA VAL A 372 19.72 6.83 -23.32
C VAL A 372 21.22 6.66 -23.57
N PRO A 373 22.08 6.93 -22.57
CA PRO A 373 23.52 6.75 -22.67
C PRO A 373 23.89 5.29 -22.96
N ASP A 374 25.09 5.06 -23.51
CA ASP A 374 25.74 3.76 -23.70
C ASP A 374 24.94 2.71 -24.49
N THR A 375 23.97 3.16 -25.31
CA THR A 375 23.05 2.27 -26.04
C THR A 375 23.21 2.27 -27.57
N ALA A 376 24.05 3.16 -28.13
CA ALA A 376 24.23 3.22 -29.59
C ALA A 376 24.76 1.90 -30.19
N LYS A 377 25.54 1.12 -29.42
CA LYS A 377 26.14 -0.16 -29.85
C LYS A 377 25.24 -1.37 -29.55
N GLN A 378 24.08 -1.17 -28.95
CA GLN A 378 23.13 -2.25 -28.69
C GLN A 378 22.65 -2.91 -30.00
N SER A 379 22.29 -4.20 -29.89
CA SER A 379 21.80 -4.98 -31.04
C SER A 379 20.46 -4.42 -31.55
N ARG A 380 20.12 -4.70 -32.81
CA ARG A 380 18.82 -4.34 -33.36
C ARG A 380 17.66 -4.89 -32.52
N LYS A 381 17.83 -6.09 -31.95
CA LYS A 381 16.85 -6.72 -31.05
C LYS A 381 16.49 -5.83 -29.84
N PHE A 382 17.45 -5.09 -29.29
CA PHE A 382 17.21 -4.16 -28.18
C PHE A 382 16.20 -3.06 -28.57
N PHE A 383 16.38 -2.46 -29.76
CA PHE A 383 15.49 -1.42 -30.29
C PHE A 383 14.11 -1.98 -30.65
N ASP A 384 14.08 -3.14 -31.31
CA ASP A 384 12.84 -3.81 -31.68
C ASP A 384 12.00 -4.18 -30.44
N GLN A 385 12.62 -4.73 -29.39
CA GLN A 385 11.94 -5.07 -28.14
C GLN A 385 11.41 -3.85 -27.36
N LEU A 386 12.11 -2.69 -27.39
CA LEU A 386 11.56 -1.46 -26.82
C LEU A 386 10.39 -0.93 -27.65
N GLY A 387 10.45 -1.11 -28.98
CA GLY A 387 9.34 -0.80 -29.89
C GLY A 387 8.11 -1.67 -29.60
N ASP A 388 8.29 -2.98 -29.41
CA ASP A 388 7.23 -3.92 -29.04
C ASP A 388 6.60 -3.53 -27.69
N TYR A 389 7.44 -3.25 -26.68
CA TYR A 389 6.97 -2.78 -25.38
C TYR A 389 6.16 -1.47 -25.49
N ALA A 390 6.65 -0.49 -26.26
CA ALA A 390 5.91 0.74 -26.49
C ALA A 390 4.54 0.48 -27.14
N ALA A 391 4.48 -0.46 -28.09
CA ALA A 391 3.21 -0.86 -28.72
C ALA A 391 2.24 -1.51 -27.72
N GLU A 392 2.73 -2.32 -26.78
CA GLU A 392 1.94 -2.88 -25.67
C GLU A 392 1.37 -1.76 -24.78
N GLN A 393 2.08 -0.62 -24.65
CA GLN A 393 1.60 0.57 -23.95
C GLN A 393 0.69 1.47 -24.79
N GLY A 394 0.35 1.10 -26.02
CA GLY A 394 -0.55 1.83 -26.91
C GLY A 394 0.15 2.71 -27.96
N ALA A 395 1.48 2.71 -28.05
CA ALA A 395 2.17 3.48 -29.07
C ALA A 395 1.89 2.95 -30.47
N LYS A 396 1.70 3.86 -31.44
CA LYS A 396 1.63 3.52 -32.87
C LYS A 396 3.00 3.18 -33.48
N GLY A 397 4.08 3.45 -32.72
CA GLY A 397 5.47 3.17 -33.07
C GLY A 397 6.42 3.94 -32.15
N LEU A 398 7.64 3.44 -32.00
CA LEU A 398 8.74 4.07 -31.28
C LEU A 398 9.87 4.36 -32.26
N ALA A 399 10.06 5.64 -32.62
CA ALA A 399 11.15 6.03 -33.50
C ALA A 399 12.46 6.15 -32.71
N TRP A 400 13.60 5.98 -33.40
CA TRP A 400 14.89 6.12 -32.74
C TRP A 400 16.01 6.56 -33.68
N VAL A 401 17.06 7.16 -33.07
CA VAL A 401 18.36 7.41 -33.70
C VAL A 401 19.48 6.99 -32.75
N ARG A 402 20.68 6.76 -33.31
CA ARG A 402 21.91 6.50 -32.57
C ARG A 402 22.94 7.59 -32.89
N VAL A 403 23.74 7.97 -31.91
CA VAL A 403 24.86 8.89 -32.09
C VAL A 403 26.12 8.07 -32.33
N GLY A 404 26.67 8.18 -33.54
CA GLY A 404 27.92 7.52 -33.92
C GLY A 404 29.15 8.09 -33.20
N GLU A 405 30.30 7.42 -33.36
CA GLU A 405 31.60 7.90 -32.82
C GLU A 405 32.02 9.25 -33.41
N ASP A 406 31.56 9.53 -34.62
CA ASP A 406 31.75 10.80 -35.32
C ASP A 406 30.74 11.88 -34.98
N GLY A 407 29.84 11.60 -34.03
CA GLY A 407 28.74 12.50 -33.62
C GLY A 407 27.57 12.55 -34.63
N GLN A 408 27.60 11.77 -35.71
CA GLN A 408 26.49 11.75 -36.68
C GLN A 408 25.32 10.91 -36.17
N LEU A 409 24.09 11.37 -36.46
CA LEU A 409 22.87 10.63 -36.15
C LEU A 409 22.56 9.59 -37.22
N ALA A 410 22.37 8.35 -36.80
CA ALA A 410 22.03 7.23 -37.68
C ALA A 410 20.80 6.49 -37.14
N GLY A 411 19.92 6.05 -38.03
CA GLY A 411 18.73 5.29 -37.66
C GLY A 411 17.55 5.50 -38.60
N PRO A 412 16.39 4.89 -38.32
CA PRO A 412 15.25 4.90 -39.25
C PRO A 412 14.75 6.30 -39.60
N ILE A 413 14.80 7.24 -38.67
CA ILE A 413 14.31 8.62 -38.90
C ILE A 413 15.41 9.63 -39.21
N ALA A 414 16.69 9.25 -39.15
CA ALA A 414 17.81 10.17 -39.42
C ALA A 414 17.72 10.87 -40.79
N LYS A 415 17.19 10.22 -41.80
CA LYS A 415 17.00 10.77 -43.15
C LYS A 415 15.99 11.91 -43.25
N PHE A 416 15.17 12.11 -42.22
CA PHE A 416 14.17 13.18 -42.17
C PHE A 416 14.62 14.38 -41.34
N LEU A 417 15.83 14.30 -40.71
CA LEU A 417 16.40 15.36 -39.90
C LEU A 417 17.25 16.28 -40.79
N THR A 418 17.01 17.57 -40.71
CA THR A 418 17.88 18.59 -41.29
C THR A 418 19.13 18.81 -40.45
N ALA A 419 20.14 19.50 -40.95
CA ALA A 419 21.33 19.85 -40.18
C ALA A 419 20.98 20.70 -38.93
N ASP A 420 19.98 21.59 -39.05
CA ASP A 420 19.50 22.42 -37.96
C ASP A 420 18.76 21.57 -36.91
N ASP A 421 17.95 20.58 -37.30
CA ASP A 421 17.29 19.64 -36.36
C ASP A 421 18.33 18.82 -35.59
N VAL A 422 19.35 18.29 -36.30
CA VAL A 422 20.44 17.55 -35.65
C VAL A 422 21.17 18.40 -34.63
N LYS A 423 21.47 19.67 -34.98
CA LYS A 423 22.12 20.59 -34.06
C LYS A 423 21.22 20.89 -32.83
N ALA A 424 19.95 21.21 -33.07
CA ALA A 424 18.99 21.51 -31.99
C ALA A 424 18.80 20.31 -31.05
N LEU A 425 18.66 19.10 -31.57
CA LEU A 425 18.55 17.88 -30.77
C LEU A 425 19.84 17.60 -29.99
N THR A 426 21.04 17.78 -30.61
CA THR A 426 22.32 17.56 -29.96
C THR A 426 22.51 18.49 -28.76
N GLU A 427 22.21 19.78 -28.94
CA GLU A 427 22.35 20.79 -27.89
C GLU A 427 21.32 20.57 -26.77
N ARG A 428 20.03 20.40 -27.09
CA ARG A 428 18.93 20.24 -26.12
C ARG A 428 19.03 18.95 -25.29
N LEU A 429 19.38 17.85 -25.94
CA LEU A 429 19.49 16.53 -25.31
C LEU A 429 20.88 16.23 -24.77
N SER A 430 21.84 17.18 -24.94
CA SER A 430 23.25 17.00 -24.56
C SER A 430 23.86 15.71 -25.10
N LEU A 431 23.60 15.42 -26.39
CA LEU A 431 23.96 14.15 -27.00
C LEU A 431 25.48 14.01 -27.13
N ALA A 432 25.97 12.83 -26.81
CA ALA A 432 27.37 12.44 -26.97
C ALA A 432 27.45 11.11 -27.76
N PRO A 433 28.62 10.80 -28.36
CA PRO A 433 28.85 9.48 -28.95
C PRO A 433 28.50 8.35 -28.00
N GLY A 434 27.79 7.34 -28.49
CA GLY A 434 27.32 6.22 -27.68
C GLY A 434 25.86 6.31 -27.23
N TYR A 435 25.20 7.45 -27.38
CA TYR A 435 23.78 7.61 -27.04
C TYR A 435 22.85 7.00 -28.11
N ALA A 436 21.70 6.48 -27.67
CA ALA A 436 20.53 6.37 -28.53
C ALA A 436 19.43 7.29 -28.02
N VAL A 437 18.59 7.78 -28.92
CA VAL A 437 17.43 8.61 -28.57
C VAL A 437 16.18 7.94 -29.09
N PHE A 438 15.20 7.75 -28.23
CA PHE A 438 13.87 7.22 -28.59
C PHE A 438 12.86 8.36 -28.63
N PHE A 439 11.91 8.29 -29.56
CA PHE A 439 10.91 9.34 -29.74
C PHE A 439 9.50 8.74 -29.79
N GLY A 440 8.61 9.32 -28.99
CA GLY A 440 7.16 9.12 -29.09
C GLY A 440 6.48 10.40 -29.60
N ALA A 441 5.37 10.28 -30.30
CA ALA A 441 4.60 11.41 -30.79
C ALA A 441 3.09 11.14 -30.72
N GLY A 442 2.32 12.11 -30.22
CA GLY A 442 0.87 12.00 -30.04
C GLY A 442 0.29 13.24 -29.37
N GLU A 443 -0.91 13.09 -28.81
CA GLU A 443 -1.44 14.07 -27.84
C GLU A 443 -0.58 14.05 -26.59
N PHE A 444 -0.49 15.18 -25.88
CA PHE A 444 0.48 15.39 -24.82
C PHE A 444 0.38 14.33 -23.70
N ASP A 445 -0.82 14.04 -23.21
CA ASP A 445 -1.04 13.11 -22.09
C ASP A 445 -0.81 11.66 -22.52
N GLU A 446 -1.32 11.28 -23.71
CA GLU A 446 -1.13 9.95 -24.28
C GLU A 446 0.37 9.64 -24.50
N VAL A 447 1.09 10.55 -25.18
CA VAL A 447 2.51 10.32 -25.47
C VAL A 447 3.37 10.39 -24.22
N SER A 448 3.03 11.23 -23.24
CA SER A 448 3.73 11.34 -21.97
C SER A 448 3.61 10.05 -21.17
N LYS A 449 2.40 9.49 -21.05
CA LYS A 449 2.14 8.22 -20.38
C LYS A 449 2.92 7.06 -21.01
N ILE A 450 2.88 6.94 -22.33
CA ILE A 450 3.63 5.90 -23.08
C ILE A 450 5.13 6.06 -22.84
N MET A 451 5.66 7.27 -23.04
CA MET A 451 7.09 7.52 -22.90
C MET A 451 7.59 7.42 -21.46
N SER A 452 6.73 7.64 -20.47
CA SER A 452 7.03 7.34 -19.07
C SER A 452 7.31 5.84 -18.84
N ALA A 453 6.45 4.97 -19.38
CA ALA A 453 6.66 3.52 -19.30
C ALA A 453 7.93 3.10 -20.06
N VAL A 454 8.13 3.62 -21.27
CA VAL A 454 9.34 3.37 -22.08
C VAL A 454 10.61 3.85 -21.36
N ARG A 455 10.57 4.98 -20.62
CA ARG A 455 11.68 5.51 -19.83
C ARG A 455 12.15 4.49 -18.77
N VAL A 456 11.20 3.95 -18.01
CA VAL A 456 11.50 2.97 -16.94
C VAL A 456 12.06 1.68 -17.55
N GLU A 457 11.43 1.17 -18.61
CA GLU A 457 11.87 -0.06 -19.27
C GLU A 457 13.23 0.10 -19.96
N ALA A 458 13.47 1.24 -20.61
CA ALA A 458 14.76 1.55 -21.21
C ALA A 458 15.86 1.64 -20.16
N ALA A 459 15.59 2.29 -19.00
CA ALA A 459 16.53 2.37 -17.90
C ALA A 459 16.92 0.98 -17.37
N LYS A 460 15.95 0.08 -17.16
CA LYS A 460 16.20 -1.30 -16.73
C LYS A 460 17.10 -2.05 -17.73
N ARG A 461 16.74 -2.02 -19.00
CA ARG A 461 17.48 -2.74 -20.05
C ARG A 461 18.87 -2.16 -20.32
N ALA A 462 19.07 -0.86 -20.11
CA ALA A 462 20.32 -0.18 -20.35
C ALA A 462 21.24 -0.07 -19.10
N GLY A 463 20.80 -0.56 -17.94
CA GLY A 463 21.57 -0.49 -16.70
C GLY A 463 21.56 0.89 -16.02
N HIS A 464 20.57 1.73 -16.33
CA HIS A 464 20.35 3.04 -15.73
C HIS A 464 19.22 3.03 -14.69
N PHE A 465 18.91 1.86 -14.14
CA PHE A 465 17.89 1.66 -13.12
C PHE A 465 18.53 1.23 -11.80
N GLU A 466 18.17 1.89 -10.70
CA GLU A 466 18.64 1.54 -9.36
C GLU A 466 17.76 0.47 -8.75
N GLU A 467 18.35 -0.65 -8.38
CA GLU A 467 17.66 -1.73 -7.66
C GLU A 467 17.96 -1.65 -6.15
N GLY A 468 17.09 -2.22 -5.34
CA GLY A 468 17.32 -2.33 -3.90
C GLY A 468 17.30 -0.99 -3.15
N VAL A 469 16.54 0.00 -3.64
CA VAL A 469 16.43 1.33 -3.04
C VAL A 469 14.99 1.81 -2.99
N PHE A 470 14.70 2.72 -2.05
CA PHE A 470 13.44 3.45 -1.98
C PHE A 470 13.67 4.91 -2.37
N ARG A 471 13.23 5.30 -3.55
CA ARG A 471 13.35 6.66 -4.06
C ARG A 471 12.04 7.39 -3.87
N PHE A 472 12.01 8.23 -2.84
CA PHE A 472 10.88 9.09 -2.52
C PHE A 472 10.97 10.45 -3.22
N CYS A 473 9.81 11.04 -3.49
CA CYS A 473 9.65 12.45 -3.81
C CYS A 473 8.28 12.96 -3.40
N TRP A 474 8.17 14.28 -3.29
CA TRP A 474 6.92 15.00 -3.29
C TRP A 474 6.67 15.52 -4.70
N VAL A 475 5.47 15.32 -5.20
CA VAL A 475 4.96 16.05 -6.36
C VAL A 475 4.07 17.15 -5.81
N VAL A 476 4.33 18.39 -6.22
CA VAL A 476 3.71 19.61 -5.66
C VAL A 476 3.16 20.49 -6.78
N ASP A 477 2.44 21.56 -6.40
CA ASP A 477 1.93 22.55 -7.34
C ASP A 477 1.04 21.94 -8.45
N PHE A 478 0.08 21.13 -8.03
CA PHE A 478 -0.92 20.56 -8.94
C PHE A 478 -1.81 21.67 -9.52
N PRO A 479 -2.28 21.53 -10.78
CA PRO A 479 -3.32 22.39 -11.31
C PRO A 479 -4.60 22.22 -10.46
N MET A 480 -5.30 23.32 -10.19
CA MET A 480 -6.56 23.26 -9.46
C MET A 480 -7.69 22.75 -10.33
N TYR A 481 -7.65 23.11 -11.60
CA TYR A 481 -8.68 22.77 -12.58
C TYR A 481 -8.07 22.11 -13.81
N GLU A 482 -8.87 21.30 -14.47
CA GLU A 482 -8.59 20.73 -15.78
C GLU A 482 -9.80 20.93 -16.70
N LYS A 483 -9.58 20.70 -17.98
CA LYS A 483 -10.63 20.72 -18.97
C LYS A 483 -11.03 19.29 -19.28
N ASP A 484 -12.27 18.93 -18.96
CA ASP A 484 -12.83 17.65 -19.32
C ASP A 484 -12.80 17.46 -20.85
N GLU A 485 -12.19 16.37 -21.30
CA GLU A 485 -11.96 16.11 -22.73
C GLU A 485 -13.26 15.87 -23.52
N GLU A 486 -14.29 15.28 -22.88
CA GLU A 486 -15.54 14.94 -23.56
C GLU A 486 -16.49 16.13 -23.61
N THR A 487 -16.64 16.84 -22.51
CA THR A 487 -17.61 17.93 -22.36
C THR A 487 -17.02 19.31 -22.65
N GLY A 488 -15.69 19.44 -22.58
CA GLY A 488 -14.97 20.70 -22.68
C GLY A 488 -15.18 21.67 -21.53
N ARG A 489 -15.78 21.22 -20.42
CA ARG A 489 -16.04 22.02 -19.22
C ARG A 489 -14.82 22.07 -18.33
N ILE A 490 -14.72 23.14 -17.55
CA ILE A 490 -13.75 23.24 -16.45
C ILE A 490 -14.28 22.40 -15.28
N ASP A 491 -13.43 21.54 -14.72
CA ASP A 491 -13.72 20.79 -13.51
C ASP A 491 -12.47 20.74 -12.64
N PHE A 492 -12.60 20.28 -11.39
CA PHE A 492 -11.45 20.09 -10.52
C PHE A 492 -10.54 18.99 -11.04
N SER A 493 -9.24 19.28 -11.08
CA SER A 493 -8.25 18.30 -11.55
C SER A 493 -8.15 17.09 -10.61
N HIS A 494 -8.14 17.31 -9.28
CA HIS A 494 -7.94 16.25 -8.30
C HIS A 494 -8.84 16.45 -7.07
N ASN A 495 -8.40 17.27 -6.09
CA ASN A 495 -9.09 17.43 -4.80
C ASN A 495 -9.77 18.81 -4.70
N PRO A 496 -11.11 18.89 -4.71
CA PRO A 496 -11.86 20.14 -4.64
C PRO A 496 -11.68 20.91 -3.32
N PHE A 497 -11.18 20.25 -2.26
CA PHE A 497 -10.97 20.84 -0.95
C PHE A 497 -9.59 21.48 -0.79
N SER A 498 -8.79 21.54 -1.83
CA SER A 498 -7.47 22.18 -1.80
C SER A 498 -7.59 23.70 -1.85
N MET A 499 -6.73 24.41 -1.12
CA MET A 499 -6.63 25.86 -1.18
C MET A 499 -5.96 26.27 -2.48
N PRO A 500 -6.58 27.16 -3.30
CA PRO A 500 -5.93 27.72 -4.48
C PRO A 500 -4.74 28.60 -4.09
N GLN A 501 -3.63 28.49 -4.82
CA GLN A 501 -2.49 29.39 -4.66
C GLN A 501 -2.85 30.80 -5.12
N GLY A 502 -2.74 31.77 -4.22
CA GLY A 502 -3.18 33.13 -4.42
C GLY A 502 -4.63 33.41 -3.97
N GLY A 503 -5.34 32.40 -3.44
CA GLY A 503 -6.64 32.58 -2.79
C GLY A 503 -7.71 33.17 -3.71
N MET A 504 -8.53 34.08 -3.18
CA MET A 504 -9.62 34.72 -3.91
C MET A 504 -9.12 35.53 -5.11
N ASP A 505 -7.99 36.22 -4.97
CA ASP A 505 -7.42 37.05 -6.06
C ASP A 505 -7.11 36.21 -7.31
N ALA A 506 -6.57 34.98 -7.12
CA ALA A 506 -6.33 34.06 -8.22
C ALA A 506 -7.63 33.60 -8.88
N LEU A 507 -8.66 33.28 -8.09
CA LEU A 507 -9.96 32.82 -8.60
C LEU A 507 -10.72 33.91 -9.36
N GLU A 508 -10.48 35.18 -9.06
CA GLU A 508 -11.16 36.32 -9.72
C GLU A 508 -10.42 36.83 -10.96
N HIS A 509 -9.09 36.68 -11.03
CA HIS A 509 -8.28 37.36 -12.03
C HIS A 509 -7.43 36.51 -12.95
N LYS A 510 -7.20 35.20 -12.63
CA LYS A 510 -6.44 34.30 -13.47
C LYS A 510 -7.35 33.45 -14.35
N ASP A 511 -6.78 32.91 -15.45
CA ASP A 511 -7.42 31.83 -16.18
C ASP A 511 -7.50 30.60 -15.23
N PRO A 512 -8.66 29.92 -15.11
CA PRO A 512 -8.80 28.76 -14.25
C PRO A 512 -7.74 27.69 -14.47
N LEU A 513 -7.32 27.46 -15.71
CA LEU A 513 -6.29 26.46 -16.06
C LEU A 513 -4.86 26.85 -15.65
N ASP A 514 -4.64 28.11 -15.27
CA ASP A 514 -3.36 28.62 -14.75
C ASP A 514 -3.33 28.69 -13.21
N ILE A 515 -4.43 28.32 -12.53
CA ILE A 515 -4.51 28.32 -11.06
C ILE A 515 -3.93 27.02 -10.54
N LEU A 516 -2.93 27.12 -9.66
CA LEU A 516 -2.38 25.98 -8.94
C LEU A 516 -3.06 25.83 -7.57
N ALA A 517 -3.11 24.61 -7.08
CA ALA A 517 -3.57 24.30 -5.73
C ALA A 517 -2.37 24.00 -4.81
N TRP A 518 -2.55 24.25 -3.51
CA TRP A 518 -1.67 23.73 -2.46
C TRP A 518 -1.94 22.23 -2.22
N GLN A 519 -1.81 21.46 -3.30
CA GLN A 519 -1.95 20.02 -3.30
C GLN A 519 -0.59 19.36 -3.53
N TYR A 520 -0.41 18.21 -2.93
CA TYR A 520 0.84 17.45 -2.97
C TYR A 520 0.60 15.96 -2.85
N ASP A 521 1.43 15.18 -3.56
CA ASP A 521 1.47 13.74 -3.48
C ASP A 521 2.84 13.26 -2.99
N ILE A 522 2.87 12.24 -2.14
CA ILE A 522 4.08 11.52 -1.80
C ILE A 522 4.18 10.26 -2.65
N VAL A 523 5.28 10.12 -3.36
CA VAL A 523 5.54 9.04 -4.29
C VAL A 523 6.79 8.27 -3.86
N CYS A 524 6.75 6.94 -3.93
CA CYS A 524 7.89 6.07 -3.73
C CYS A 524 7.96 5.04 -4.85
N ASN A 525 9.10 4.98 -5.54
CA ASN A 525 9.35 3.99 -6.59
C ASN A 525 8.26 3.93 -7.67
N GLY A 526 7.70 5.08 -8.05
CA GLY A 526 6.65 5.16 -9.06
C GLY A 526 5.24 4.84 -8.56
N ILE A 527 5.09 4.64 -7.25
CA ILE A 527 3.79 4.39 -6.61
C ILE A 527 3.42 5.60 -5.75
N GLU A 528 2.27 6.18 -6.01
CA GLU A 528 1.66 7.17 -5.13
C GLU A 528 1.26 6.51 -3.82
N LEU A 529 1.90 6.91 -2.73
CA LEU A 529 1.53 6.45 -1.40
C LEU A 529 0.35 7.25 -0.85
N SER A 530 0.24 8.52 -1.21
CA SER A 530 -0.80 9.40 -0.73
C SER A 530 -0.89 10.69 -1.51
N SER A 531 -2.10 11.27 -1.51
CA SER A 531 -2.38 12.68 -1.81
C SER A 531 -2.72 13.45 -0.55
N GLY A 532 -2.38 14.73 -0.52
CA GLY A 532 -2.68 15.66 0.54
C GLY A 532 -2.87 17.09 0.03
N ALA A 533 -3.33 17.98 0.92
CA ALA A 533 -3.47 19.41 0.59
C ALA A 533 -3.46 20.29 1.83
N ILE A 534 -3.11 21.55 1.67
CA ILE A 534 -3.58 22.62 2.54
C ILE A 534 -5.03 22.88 2.15
N ARG A 535 -5.92 22.87 3.15
CA ARG A 535 -7.37 22.84 2.91
C ARG A 535 -7.96 24.21 2.65
N ASN A 536 -8.92 24.24 1.75
CA ASN A 536 -9.75 25.41 1.55
C ASN A 536 -10.76 25.53 2.70
N HIS A 537 -10.39 26.28 3.72
CA HIS A 537 -11.16 26.48 4.95
C HIS A 537 -11.98 27.77 4.96
N GLU A 538 -11.89 28.57 3.90
CA GLU A 538 -12.61 29.82 3.75
C GLU A 538 -13.89 29.63 2.92
N PRO A 539 -15.10 29.84 3.50
CA PRO A 539 -16.36 29.57 2.79
C PRO A 539 -16.51 30.36 1.47
N ALA A 540 -16.02 31.61 1.43
CA ALA A 540 -16.11 32.42 0.23
C ALA A 540 -15.25 31.89 -0.91
N ILE A 541 -14.02 31.47 -0.60
CA ILE A 541 -13.08 30.88 -1.56
C ILE A 541 -13.63 29.51 -2.04
N MET A 542 -14.17 28.71 -1.13
CA MET A 542 -14.74 27.40 -1.48
C MET A 542 -15.91 27.55 -2.46
N LEU A 543 -16.88 28.41 -2.15
CA LEU A 543 -18.03 28.67 -3.02
C LEU A 543 -17.61 29.19 -4.40
N LYS A 544 -16.62 30.10 -4.45
CA LYS A 544 -16.10 30.63 -5.71
C LYS A 544 -15.37 29.57 -6.52
N ALA A 545 -14.60 28.69 -5.87
CA ALA A 545 -13.90 27.60 -6.53
C ALA A 545 -14.87 26.60 -7.19
N PHE A 546 -15.94 26.23 -6.49
CA PHE A 546 -16.98 25.36 -7.03
C PHE A 546 -17.82 26.02 -8.15
N GLU A 547 -18.07 27.36 -8.05
CA GLU A 547 -18.73 28.14 -9.11
C GLU A 547 -17.95 28.04 -10.42
N ILE A 548 -16.61 28.16 -10.38
CA ILE A 548 -15.74 28.05 -11.56
C ILE A 548 -15.82 26.66 -12.19
N ALA A 549 -15.89 25.62 -11.37
CA ALA A 549 -16.09 24.23 -11.82
C ALA A 549 -17.54 23.93 -12.28
N GLY A 550 -18.43 24.95 -12.29
CA GLY A 550 -19.78 24.84 -12.83
C GLY A 550 -20.83 24.30 -11.86
N TYR A 551 -20.50 24.18 -10.58
CA TYR A 551 -21.46 23.79 -9.55
C TYR A 551 -22.30 25.01 -9.11
N ASP A 552 -23.61 24.85 -9.00
CA ASP A 552 -24.44 25.92 -8.45
C ASP A 552 -24.30 26.01 -6.91
N ARG A 553 -24.45 27.22 -6.41
CA ARG A 553 -24.25 27.49 -4.99
C ARG A 553 -25.19 26.72 -4.07
N GLU A 554 -26.45 26.50 -4.47
CA GLU A 554 -27.43 25.80 -3.66
C GLU A 554 -27.04 24.34 -3.47
N THR A 555 -26.56 23.69 -4.54
CA THR A 555 -26.02 22.33 -4.50
C THR A 555 -24.83 22.24 -3.54
N VAL A 556 -23.85 23.12 -3.65
CA VAL A 556 -22.67 23.11 -2.77
C VAL A 556 -23.06 23.37 -1.30
N GLU A 557 -23.96 24.34 -1.05
CA GLU A 557 -24.45 24.62 0.31
C GLU A 557 -25.28 23.48 0.89
N HIS A 558 -25.92 22.66 0.08
CA HIS A 558 -26.66 21.47 0.51
C HIS A 558 -25.73 20.28 0.78
N GLU A 559 -24.86 19.94 -0.14
CA GLU A 559 -23.98 18.77 -0.05
C GLU A 559 -22.92 18.94 1.04
N PHE A 560 -22.36 20.15 1.19
CA PHE A 560 -21.33 20.45 2.20
C PHE A 560 -21.87 21.26 3.38
N ALA A 561 -23.19 21.19 3.66
CA ALA A 561 -23.85 21.99 4.70
C ALA A 561 -23.16 21.92 6.07
N GLY A 562 -22.72 20.74 6.49
CA GLY A 562 -22.05 20.51 7.77
C GLY A 562 -20.71 21.23 7.85
N MET A 563 -19.89 21.09 6.81
CA MET A 563 -18.55 21.66 6.72
C MET A 563 -18.59 23.18 6.57
N LEU A 564 -19.42 23.71 5.66
CA LEU A 564 -19.59 25.15 5.48
C LEU A 564 -20.13 25.85 6.74
N ARG A 565 -21.03 25.15 7.49
CA ARG A 565 -21.50 25.66 8.79
C ARG A 565 -20.37 25.77 9.79
N ALA A 566 -19.51 24.74 9.86
CA ALA A 566 -18.36 24.72 10.75
C ALA A 566 -17.36 25.83 10.39
N PHE A 567 -17.03 25.97 9.12
CA PHE A 567 -16.08 26.98 8.65
C PHE A 567 -16.56 28.41 8.92
N ARG A 568 -17.87 28.68 8.83
CA ARG A 568 -18.48 30.00 9.19
C ARG A 568 -18.37 30.32 10.69
N LEU A 569 -18.06 29.32 11.53
CA LEU A 569 -17.91 29.49 12.99
C LEU A 569 -16.46 29.57 13.44
N GLY A 570 -15.52 29.64 12.53
CA GLY A 570 -14.10 29.82 12.80
C GLY A 570 -13.28 28.57 12.58
N ALA A 571 -12.87 28.33 11.32
CA ALA A 571 -11.94 27.26 10.97
C ALA A 571 -10.49 27.79 10.98
N PRO A 572 -9.53 27.08 11.59
CA PRO A 572 -8.12 27.44 11.46
C PRO A 572 -7.61 27.07 10.06
N PRO A 573 -6.53 27.70 9.57
CA PRO A 573 -5.76 27.12 8.48
C PRO A 573 -5.33 25.69 8.87
N HIS A 574 -5.52 24.72 7.97
CA HIS A 574 -5.19 23.33 8.26
C HIS A 574 -4.80 22.57 6.98
N GLY A 575 -4.12 21.46 7.15
CA GLY A 575 -3.69 20.61 6.07
C GLY A 575 -3.38 19.20 6.54
N GLY A 576 -3.35 18.27 5.61
CA GLY A 576 -3.11 16.88 5.93
C GLY A 576 -2.92 16.00 4.72
N ILE A 577 -2.75 14.71 4.99
CA ILE A 577 -2.43 13.68 4.01
C ILE A 577 -2.95 12.32 4.49
N ALA A 578 -3.09 11.34 3.60
CA ALA A 578 -3.62 10.03 3.96
C ALA A 578 -2.86 8.86 3.30
N PRO A 579 -1.61 8.55 3.72
CA PRO A 579 -0.84 7.45 3.18
C PRO A 579 -1.53 6.10 3.30
N GLY A 580 -1.60 5.35 2.17
CA GLY A 580 -2.16 4.01 2.13
C GLY A 580 -1.28 2.99 2.84
N ILE A 581 -1.77 2.41 3.95
CA ILE A 581 -1.05 1.36 4.70
C ILE A 581 -0.75 0.16 3.81
N ASP A 582 -1.70 -0.24 2.98
CA ASP A 582 -1.56 -1.40 2.10
C ASP A 582 -0.44 -1.20 1.08
N ARG A 583 -0.31 0.00 0.50
CA ARG A 583 0.78 0.34 -0.44
C ARG A 583 2.15 0.41 0.25
N ILE A 584 2.20 0.96 1.47
CA ILE A 584 3.43 1.00 2.28
C ILE A 584 3.92 -0.44 2.54
N VAL A 585 3.03 -1.31 3.03
CA VAL A 585 3.39 -2.70 3.33
C VAL A 585 3.75 -3.48 2.07
N MET A 586 3.04 -3.26 0.95
CA MET A 586 3.36 -3.87 -0.35
C MET A 586 4.80 -3.54 -0.79
N LEU A 587 5.22 -2.27 -0.69
CA LEU A 587 6.59 -1.85 -1.03
C LEU A 587 7.63 -2.44 -0.08
N LEU A 588 7.35 -2.47 1.21
CA LEU A 588 8.26 -3.03 2.22
C LEU A 588 8.43 -4.53 2.06
N ALA A 589 7.34 -5.25 1.72
CA ALA A 589 7.32 -6.68 1.48
C ALA A 589 7.88 -7.08 0.11
N ASP A 590 8.14 -6.11 -0.78
CA ASP A 590 8.53 -6.33 -2.19
C ASP A 590 7.51 -7.18 -2.96
N GLU A 591 6.22 -6.96 -2.69
CA GLU A 591 5.12 -7.69 -3.31
C GLU A 591 4.56 -6.95 -4.52
N PRO A 592 4.21 -7.67 -5.61
CA PRO A 592 3.69 -7.05 -6.81
C PRO A 592 2.22 -6.62 -6.69
N ASN A 593 1.52 -7.07 -5.63
CA ASN A 593 0.09 -6.86 -5.46
C ASN A 593 -0.26 -6.68 -3.97
N ILE A 594 -1.07 -5.66 -3.65
CA ILE A 594 -1.46 -5.37 -2.26
C ILE A 594 -2.26 -6.50 -1.60
N ARG A 595 -2.97 -7.35 -2.36
CA ARG A 595 -3.72 -8.50 -1.82
C ARG A 595 -2.82 -9.54 -1.15
N GLU A 596 -1.52 -9.54 -1.48
CA GLU A 596 -0.53 -10.38 -0.79
C GLU A 596 -0.19 -9.87 0.63
N THR A 597 -0.60 -8.65 0.97
CA THR A 597 -0.34 -8.03 2.29
C THR A 597 -1.60 -7.83 3.13
N ILE A 598 -2.75 -8.28 2.64
CA ILE A 598 -4.06 -8.21 3.33
C ILE A 598 -4.47 -9.63 3.73
N ALA A 599 -4.88 -9.83 4.99
CA ALA A 599 -5.23 -11.15 5.50
C ALA A 599 -6.39 -11.80 4.72
N PHE A 600 -7.48 -11.07 4.53
CA PHE A 600 -8.68 -11.53 3.83
C PHE A 600 -9.15 -10.49 2.80
N PRO A 601 -8.45 -10.35 1.65
CA PRO A 601 -8.82 -9.39 0.62
C PRO A 601 -9.99 -9.91 -0.22
N LEU A 602 -10.73 -8.98 -0.83
CA LEU A 602 -11.63 -9.30 -1.94
C LEU A 602 -10.83 -9.68 -3.20
N ASN A 603 -11.43 -10.48 -4.08
CA ASN A 603 -10.86 -10.77 -5.40
C ASN A 603 -10.98 -9.57 -6.35
N GLY A 604 -10.50 -9.70 -7.59
CA GLY A 604 -10.58 -8.66 -8.61
C GLY A 604 -12.00 -8.22 -8.99
N ASN A 605 -13.01 -9.01 -8.67
CA ASN A 605 -14.42 -8.74 -8.91
C ASN A 605 -15.16 -8.24 -7.65
N ALA A 606 -14.44 -7.77 -6.64
CA ALA A 606 -14.98 -7.33 -5.35
C ALA A 606 -15.79 -8.41 -4.61
N GLN A 607 -15.35 -9.68 -4.68
CA GLN A 607 -15.99 -10.81 -4.02
C GLN A 607 -15.08 -11.41 -2.94
N ASP A 608 -15.66 -11.75 -1.79
CA ASP A 608 -15.05 -12.63 -0.80
C ASP A 608 -15.42 -14.07 -1.12
N LEU A 609 -14.48 -14.82 -1.70
CA LEU A 609 -14.71 -16.21 -2.12
C LEU A 609 -14.78 -17.18 -0.94
N MET A 610 -14.25 -16.82 0.22
CA MET A 610 -14.23 -17.66 1.42
C MET A 610 -15.55 -17.54 2.19
N MET A 611 -16.04 -16.31 2.40
CA MET A 611 -17.27 -16.04 3.14
C MET A 611 -18.51 -15.90 2.23
N GLY A 612 -18.31 -15.87 0.90
CA GLY A 612 -19.38 -15.80 -0.09
C GLY A 612 -20.06 -14.42 -0.16
N ALA A 613 -19.31 -13.32 0.08
CA ALA A 613 -19.86 -11.98 -0.09
C ALA A 613 -19.57 -11.44 -1.51
N PRO A 614 -20.49 -10.61 -2.08
CA PRO A 614 -21.81 -10.23 -1.58
C PRO A 614 -22.84 -11.37 -1.64
N THR A 615 -23.81 -11.36 -0.71
CA THR A 615 -24.85 -12.37 -0.60
C THR A 615 -26.24 -11.81 -0.94
N GLU A 616 -27.14 -12.69 -1.36
CA GLU A 616 -28.55 -12.34 -1.51
C GLU A 616 -29.22 -12.12 -0.14
N LEU A 617 -30.12 -11.17 -0.06
CA LEU A 617 -30.97 -10.97 1.10
C LEU A 617 -32.33 -11.65 0.89
N ASP A 618 -32.87 -12.28 1.95
CA ASP A 618 -34.18 -12.86 1.94
C ASP A 618 -35.31 -11.79 1.89
N GLU A 619 -36.47 -12.18 1.40
CA GLU A 619 -37.64 -11.30 1.25
C GLU A 619 -38.07 -10.65 2.57
N THR A 620 -37.84 -11.29 3.71
CA THR A 620 -38.22 -10.76 5.03
C THR A 620 -37.34 -9.57 5.37
N ARG A 621 -36.03 -9.70 5.18
CA ARG A 621 -35.07 -8.61 5.39
C ARG A 621 -35.28 -7.46 4.42
N LEU A 622 -35.55 -7.74 3.13
CA LEU A 622 -35.86 -6.71 2.14
C LEU A 622 -37.13 -5.90 2.55
N ARG A 623 -38.18 -6.57 3.06
CA ARG A 623 -39.36 -5.88 3.59
C ARG A 623 -39.09 -5.05 4.83
N GLU A 624 -38.30 -5.55 5.78
CA GLU A 624 -37.87 -4.79 6.97
C GLU A 624 -37.13 -3.51 6.60
N LEU A 625 -36.35 -3.55 5.52
CA LEU A 625 -35.60 -2.42 5.00
C LEU A 625 -36.40 -1.52 4.06
N ASN A 626 -37.64 -1.89 3.72
CA ASN A 626 -38.46 -1.23 2.70
C ASN A 626 -37.78 -1.15 1.32
N ILE A 627 -37.08 -2.21 0.94
CA ILE A 627 -36.37 -2.32 -0.35
C ILE A 627 -37.08 -3.32 -1.24
N GLN A 628 -37.22 -2.96 -2.52
CA GLN A 628 -37.72 -3.87 -3.56
C GLN A 628 -36.67 -3.97 -4.68
N LEU A 629 -36.24 -5.19 -4.99
CA LEU A 629 -35.32 -5.43 -6.10
C LEU A 629 -36.06 -5.30 -7.44
N ARG A 630 -35.50 -4.51 -8.34
CA ARG A 630 -35.95 -4.49 -9.73
C ARG A 630 -35.33 -5.69 -10.46
N LYS A 631 -36.11 -6.38 -11.29
CA LYS A 631 -35.57 -7.40 -12.19
C LYS A 631 -34.51 -6.75 -13.10
N PRO A 632 -33.36 -7.40 -13.32
CA PRO A 632 -32.37 -6.90 -14.28
C PRO A 632 -33.05 -6.72 -15.63
N VAL A 633 -32.87 -5.56 -16.25
CA VAL A 633 -33.25 -5.37 -17.64
C VAL A 633 -32.25 -6.21 -18.45
N GLN A 634 -32.74 -7.28 -19.08
CA GLN A 634 -31.94 -8.03 -20.04
C GLN A 634 -31.50 -7.05 -21.12
N LYS A 635 -30.18 -6.77 -21.18
CA LYS A 635 -29.55 -5.99 -22.25
C LYS A 635 -29.45 -6.82 -23.53
#